data_cc9f9e6a6fdadafcb78e38211338c783
#
_entry.id   cc9f9e6a6fdadafcb78e38211338c783
#
_cell.length_a   1.000
_cell.length_b   1.000
_cell.length_c   1.000
_cell.angle_alpha   90.00
_cell.angle_beta   90.00
_cell.angle_gamma   90.00
#
_symmetry.space_group_name_H-M   'P 1'
#
loop_
_entity.id
_entity.type
_entity.pdbx_description
1 polymer ?
#
loop_
_entity_poly.entity_id
_entity_poly.type
_entity_poly.pdbx_seq_one_letter_code
_entity_poly.pdbx_strand_id
1 'polypeptide(L)'
;MSESNAEQKMLQPNTDGPSGVLAMLTRHAISLSERGLLPDAVLRAGIRSLMRERLQEIHAADPAAAAADCDAFVAALRGADVALLTDKANEQHYEVPAEFFGGVLGPHRKYSSCWWPSGVETLESAEAASLAATCERAELVDGQQILELGCGWGSLSLYMAAHYPQSRVTSVSNSHSQRAYIEAEALRRGLSNLRVITCDMNVFQIDERFDRVVSVEMFEHMRNWPEMFRRVSGWLRPGGRFFMHVFVHRLTPYLFVERDSGDWMSRYFFSGGMMPSDDLPLHIQDDLRLLKRWRWDGTHYARTAEAWLENMDAGRATLWPVIAQTYGEKDAAVWWTRWRLFFMACAELFGYDGGNEWWVSHYLFEPRA
;
A
#
# COMPACT_ATOMS: atom_id res chain seq x y z
N MET A 1 23.04 0.43 -24.04
CA MET A 1 22.59 1.79 -24.42
C MET A 1 21.12 1.85 -24.89
N SER A 2 20.34 0.77 -24.83
CA SER A 2 18.92 0.73 -25.25
C SER A 2 17.90 0.69 -24.08
N GLU A 3 18.33 0.36 -22.87
CA GLU A 3 17.45 0.19 -21.71
C GLU A 3 17.09 1.50 -20.99
N SER A 4 18.01 2.49 -20.99
CA SER A 4 17.74 3.84 -20.46
C SER A 4 16.64 4.60 -21.22
N ASN A 5 16.34 4.22 -22.45
CA ASN A 5 15.36 4.91 -23.30
C ASN A 5 13.90 4.51 -23.00
N ALA A 6 13.64 3.29 -22.48
CA ALA A 6 12.29 2.83 -22.16
C ALA A 6 11.81 3.44 -20.84
N GLU A 7 12.69 3.49 -19.85
CA GLU A 7 12.41 4.12 -18.56
C GLU A 7 12.25 5.66 -18.70
N GLN A 8 13.11 6.29 -19.52
CA GLN A 8 12.96 7.70 -19.86
C GLN A 8 11.66 8.00 -20.62
N LYS A 9 11.16 7.07 -21.43
CA LYS A 9 9.90 7.25 -22.18
C LYS A 9 8.66 7.09 -21.29
N MET A 10 8.71 6.25 -20.26
CA MET A 10 7.66 6.16 -19.22
C MET A 10 7.67 7.36 -18.26
N LEU A 11 8.83 7.98 -18.08
CA LEU A 11 9.02 9.14 -17.22
C LEU A 11 8.84 10.48 -17.97
N GLN A 12 8.78 10.45 -19.32
CA GLN A 12 8.52 11.67 -20.07
C GLN A 12 7.06 12.08 -19.91
N PRO A 13 6.79 13.33 -19.51
CA PRO A 13 5.43 13.84 -19.48
C PRO A 13 4.87 13.79 -20.91
N ASN A 14 3.63 13.33 -21.02
CA ASN A 14 2.86 13.57 -22.24
C ASN A 14 2.89 15.10 -22.46
N THR A 15 3.48 15.58 -23.55
CA THR A 15 3.75 16.99 -23.79
C THR A 15 2.48 17.84 -24.03
N ASP A 16 1.30 17.21 -24.03
CA ASP A 16 -0.01 17.83 -24.06
C ASP A 16 -0.59 18.06 -22.65
N GLY A 17 0.21 18.60 -21.75
CA GLY A 17 -0.27 19.04 -20.42
C GLY A 17 -1.39 20.09 -20.55
N PRO A 18 -2.28 20.19 -19.56
CA PRO A 18 -3.41 21.13 -19.59
C PRO A 18 -2.92 22.53 -19.89
N SER A 19 -3.66 23.27 -20.72
CA SER A 19 -3.35 24.66 -21.05
C SER A 19 -3.01 25.44 -19.77
N GLY A 20 -2.04 26.35 -19.80
CA GLY A 20 -1.54 27.06 -18.62
C GLY A 20 -2.62 27.61 -17.67
N VAL A 21 -3.81 27.92 -18.20
CA VAL A 21 -5.00 28.35 -17.45
C VAL A 21 -5.59 27.19 -16.61
N LEU A 22 -5.72 25.99 -17.19
CA LEU A 22 -6.25 24.82 -16.48
C LEU A 22 -5.31 24.37 -15.36
N ALA A 23 -4.02 24.35 -15.61
CA ALA A 23 -3.01 24.05 -14.58
C ALA A 23 -2.99 25.10 -13.45
N MET A 24 -3.26 26.36 -13.76
CA MET A 24 -3.41 27.44 -12.77
C MET A 24 -4.68 27.24 -11.91
N LEU A 25 -5.81 26.87 -12.52
CA LEU A 25 -7.07 26.61 -11.82
C LEU A 25 -6.93 25.39 -10.90
N THR A 26 -6.30 24.31 -11.36
CA THR A 26 -6.03 23.11 -10.57
C THR A 26 -5.17 23.44 -9.34
N ARG A 27 -4.09 24.22 -9.53
CA ARG A 27 -3.26 24.66 -8.40
C ARG A 27 -4.03 25.50 -7.38
N HIS A 28 -4.90 26.40 -7.83
CA HIS A 28 -5.74 27.19 -6.93
C HIS A 28 -6.73 26.32 -6.17
N ALA A 29 -7.40 25.38 -6.84
CA ALA A 29 -8.32 24.46 -6.22
C ALA A 29 -7.62 23.60 -5.14
N ILE A 30 -6.44 23.06 -5.44
CA ILE A 30 -5.61 22.31 -4.46
C ILE A 30 -5.25 23.21 -3.26
N SER A 31 -4.79 24.44 -3.50
CA SER A 31 -4.44 25.36 -2.41
C SER A 31 -5.65 25.71 -1.51
N LEU A 32 -6.84 25.88 -2.08
CA LEU A 32 -8.08 26.10 -1.30
C LEU A 32 -8.48 24.85 -0.52
N SER A 33 -8.28 23.67 -1.14
CA SER A 33 -8.52 22.37 -0.51
C SER A 33 -7.64 22.18 0.72
N GLU A 34 -6.33 22.41 0.59
CA GLU A 34 -5.35 22.26 1.69
C GLU A 34 -5.58 23.25 2.84
N ARG A 35 -6.22 24.39 2.57
CA ARG A 35 -6.63 25.36 3.59
C ARG A 35 -7.92 24.99 4.31
N GLY A 36 -8.57 23.90 3.93
CA GLY A 36 -9.87 23.49 4.48
C GLY A 36 -11.03 24.42 4.15
N LEU A 37 -10.94 25.18 3.06
CA LEU A 37 -11.94 26.16 2.67
C LEU A 37 -13.05 25.57 1.78
N LEU A 38 -12.90 24.33 1.33
CA LEU A 38 -13.89 23.66 0.49
C LEU A 38 -14.65 22.59 1.28
N PRO A 39 -15.98 22.49 1.11
CA PRO A 39 -16.76 21.39 1.68
C PRO A 39 -16.34 20.04 1.14
N ASP A 40 -16.44 18.97 1.95
CA ASP A 40 -16.06 17.61 1.58
C ASP A 40 -16.73 17.12 0.29
N ALA A 41 -18.01 17.48 0.06
CA ALA A 41 -18.70 17.12 -1.18
C ALA A 41 -18.03 17.70 -2.44
N VAL A 42 -17.47 18.91 -2.36
CA VAL A 42 -16.73 19.56 -3.46
C VAL A 42 -15.37 18.89 -3.64
N LEU A 43 -14.67 18.58 -2.53
CA LEU A 43 -13.41 17.86 -2.56
C LEU A 43 -13.55 16.49 -3.22
N ARG A 44 -14.56 15.72 -2.81
CA ARG A 44 -14.85 14.38 -3.38
C ARG A 44 -15.23 14.47 -4.87
N ALA A 45 -16.00 15.49 -5.29
CA ALA A 45 -16.29 15.69 -6.70
C ALA A 45 -15.03 16.00 -7.53
N GLY A 46 -14.11 16.80 -6.98
CA GLY A 46 -12.79 17.06 -7.57
C GLY A 46 -11.94 15.80 -7.69
N ILE A 47 -11.85 15.02 -6.62
CA ILE A 47 -11.14 13.74 -6.60
C ILE A 47 -11.67 12.80 -7.69
N ARG A 48 -13.00 12.64 -7.80
CA ARG A 48 -13.62 11.84 -8.87
C ARG A 48 -13.34 12.36 -10.28
N SER A 49 -13.12 13.68 -10.44
CA SER A 49 -12.71 14.24 -11.74
C SER A 49 -11.30 13.81 -12.12
N LEU A 50 -10.36 13.92 -11.17
CA LEU A 50 -8.98 13.47 -11.38
C LEU A 50 -8.89 11.96 -11.67
N MET A 51 -9.75 11.14 -11.05
CA MET A 51 -9.83 9.71 -11.37
C MET A 51 -10.27 9.46 -12.82
N ARG A 52 -11.28 10.20 -13.32
CA ARG A 52 -11.70 10.07 -14.71
C ARG A 52 -10.61 10.48 -15.69
N GLU A 53 -9.85 11.51 -15.38
CA GLU A 53 -8.67 11.90 -16.16
C GLU A 53 -7.62 10.78 -16.14
N ARG A 54 -7.33 10.20 -14.97
CA ARG A 54 -6.41 9.06 -14.85
C ARG A 54 -6.87 7.86 -15.69
N LEU A 55 -8.14 7.50 -15.66
CA LEU A 55 -8.68 6.40 -16.47
C LEU A 55 -8.55 6.62 -17.97
N GLN A 56 -8.60 7.88 -18.43
CA GLN A 56 -8.31 8.24 -19.82
C GLN A 56 -6.82 8.09 -20.15
N GLU A 57 -5.94 8.58 -19.26
CA GLU A 57 -4.47 8.51 -19.44
C GLU A 57 -3.96 7.07 -19.52
N ILE A 58 -4.54 6.15 -18.76
CA ILE A 58 -4.13 4.74 -18.72
C ILE A 58 -4.92 3.85 -19.69
N HIS A 59 -5.65 4.44 -20.62
CA HIS A 59 -6.45 3.72 -21.63
C HIS A 59 -7.40 2.66 -21.07
N ALA A 60 -7.97 2.90 -19.88
CA ALA A 60 -8.77 1.90 -19.16
C ALA A 60 -10.00 1.38 -19.92
N ALA A 61 -10.48 2.13 -20.92
CA ALA A 61 -11.59 1.75 -21.79
C ALA A 61 -11.15 1.02 -23.08
N ASP A 62 -9.84 0.94 -23.36
CA ASP A 62 -9.27 0.27 -24.52
C ASP A 62 -8.42 -0.95 -24.11
N PRO A 63 -8.97 -2.18 -24.15
CA PRO A 63 -8.23 -3.37 -23.71
C PRO A 63 -6.96 -3.64 -24.51
N ALA A 64 -6.89 -3.27 -25.79
CA ALA A 64 -5.70 -3.49 -26.61
C ALA A 64 -4.57 -2.52 -26.24
N ALA A 65 -4.89 -1.24 -26.04
CA ALA A 65 -3.93 -0.25 -25.56
C ALA A 65 -3.48 -0.60 -24.12
N ALA A 66 -4.40 -0.95 -23.23
CA ALA A 66 -4.08 -1.36 -21.86
C ALA A 66 -3.15 -2.58 -21.81
N ALA A 67 -3.33 -3.57 -22.68
CA ALA A 67 -2.43 -4.72 -22.78
C ALA A 67 -1.02 -4.31 -23.26
N ALA A 68 -0.93 -3.45 -24.28
CA ALA A 68 0.37 -2.93 -24.74
C ALA A 68 1.10 -2.13 -23.66
N ASP A 69 0.37 -1.30 -22.89
CA ASP A 69 0.91 -0.55 -21.77
C ASP A 69 1.41 -1.51 -20.65
N CYS A 70 0.67 -2.59 -20.38
CA CYS A 70 1.07 -3.62 -19.43
C CYS A 70 2.37 -4.33 -19.86
N ASP A 71 2.47 -4.75 -21.11
CA ASP A 71 3.69 -5.39 -21.66
C ASP A 71 4.90 -4.47 -21.55
N ALA A 72 4.75 -3.19 -21.91
CA ALA A 72 5.80 -2.19 -21.78
C ALA A 72 6.21 -1.97 -20.30
N PHE A 73 5.23 -1.94 -19.40
CA PHE A 73 5.44 -1.81 -17.96
C PHE A 73 6.25 -2.99 -17.41
N VAL A 74 5.84 -4.23 -17.72
CA VAL A 74 6.54 -5.47 -17.31
C VAL A 74 8.00 -5.47 -17.81
N ALA A 75 8.22 -5.06 -19.04
CA ALA A 75 9.57 -4.95 -19.59
C ALA A 75 10.45 -3.96 -18.80
N ALA A 76 9.88 -2.83 -18.39
CA ALA A 76 10.60 -1.81 -17.61
C ALA A 76 10.89 -2.25 -16.17
N LEU A 77 10.06 -3.09 -15.55
CA LEU A 77 10.30 -3.59 -14.19
C LEU A 77 11.59 -4.40 -14.07
N ARG A 78 11.98 -5.15 -15.11
CA ARG A 78 13.13 -6.07 -15.08
C ARG A 78 14.49 -5.38 -14.94
N GLY A 79 14.60 -4.11 -15.34
CA GLY A 79 15.84 -3.33 -15.27
C GLY A 79 15.92 -2.34 -14.11
N ALA A 80 14.85 -2.22 -13.32
CA ALA A 80 14.76 -1.22 -12.26
C ALA A 80 15.45 -1.69 -10.95
N ASP A 81 15.76 -0.73 -10.07
CA ASP A 81 16.10 -1.03 -8.68
C ASP A 81 14.90 -1.67 -7.97
N VAL A 82 15.13 -2.42 -6.88
CA VAL A 82 14.07 -3.13 -6.15
C VAL A 82 13.05 -2.14 -5.57
N ALA A 83 13.52 -1.10 -4.90
CA ALA A 83 12.67 -0.03 -4.36
C ALA A 83 13.29 1.33 -4.65
N LEU A 84 12.45 2.29 -5.05
CA LEU A 84 12.84 3.66 -5.28
C LEU A 84 12.44 4.54 -4.09
N LEU A 85 13.25 5.56 -3.78
CA LEU A 85 12.90 6.60 -2.81
C LEU A 85 12.49 6.05 -1.41
N THR A 86 13.17 5.00 -0.93
CA THR A 86 12.85 4.36 0.36
C THR A 86 12.91 5.34 1.53
N ASP A 87 13.86 6.30 1.52
CA ASP A 87 13.95 7.36 2.54
C ASP A 87 12.73 8.27 2.49
N LYS A 88 12.26 8.66 1.30
CA LYS A 88 11.08 9.52 1.14
C LYS A 88 9.78 8.80 1.54
N ALA A 89 9.67 7.51 1.25
CA ALA A 89 8.56 6.69 1.72
C ALA A 89 8.54 6.60 3.26
N ASN A 90 9.72 6.52 3.89
CA ASN A 90 9.85 6.57 5.34
C ASN A 90 9.33 7.90 5.91
N GLU A 91 9.77 9.03 5.35
CA GLU A 91 9.32 10.36 5.79
C GLU A 91 7.80 10.52 5.63
N GLN A 92 7.21 10.02 4.54
CA GLN A 92 5.80 10.20 4.24
C GLN A 92 4.86 9.33 5.09
N HIS A 93 5.24 8.10 5.41
CA HIS A 93 4.37 7.12 6.05
C HIS A 93 4.83 6.67 7.43
N TYR A 94 6.12 6.73 7.75
CA TYR A 94 6.67 6.05 8.92
C TYR A 94 7.26 6.98 9.98
N GLU A 95 7.51 8.25 9.65
CA GLU A 95 7.90 9.27 10.64
C GLU A 95 6.71 9.93 11.34
N VAL A 96 5.48 9.64 10.90
CA VAL A 96 4.29 10.04 11.64
C VAL A 96 4.20 9.19 12.91
N PRO A 97 4.06 9.81 14.09
CA PRO A 97 4.09 9.09 15.37
C PRO A 97 3.03 7.98 15.48
N ALA A 98 3.40 6.91 16.21
CA ALA A 98 2.51 5.78 16.49
C ALA A 98 1.17 6.21 17.14
N GLU A 99 1.19 7.33 17.88
CA GLU A 99 0.02 7.92 18.53
C GLU A 99 -1.02 8.39 17.50
N PHE A 100 -0.59 8.98 16.38
CA PHE A 100 -1.50 9.36 15.30
C PHE A 100 -2.24 8.14 14.75
N PHE A 101 -1.50 7.12 14.36
CA PHE A 101 -2.10 5.87 13.87
C PHE A 101 -2.93 5.14 14.94
N GLY A 102 -2.56 5.30 16.22
CA GLY A 102 -3.36 4.77 17.33
C GLY A 102 -4.74 5.39 17.48
N GLY A 103 -4.89 6.65 17.05
CA GLY A 103 -6.17 7.35 17.08
C GLY A 103 -6.98 7.27 15.78
N VAL A 104 -6.33 6.89 14.68
CA VAL A 104 -6.97 6.80 13.34
C VAL A 104 -7.37 5.38 13.00
N LEU A 105 -6.46 4.41 13.20
CA LEU A 105 -6.67 3.00 12.90
C LEU A 105 -7.48 2.31 14.01
N GLY A 106 -7.94 1.10 13.72
CA GLY A 106 -8.55 0.24 14.74
C GLY A 106 -7.52 -0.38 15.71
N PRO A 107 -7.97 -1.19 16.66
CA PRO A 107 -7.12 -1.75 17.73
C PRO A 107 -5.97 -2.63 17.23
N HIS A 108 -6.11 -3.24 16.05
CA HIS A 108 -5.05 -4.03 15.43
C HIS A 108 -4.05 -3.18 14.65
N ARG A 109 -4.26 -1.88 14.52
CA ARG A 109 -3.40 -0.93 13.78
C ARG A 109 -3.10 -1.37 12.35
N LYS A 110 -4.13 -1.89 11.68
CA LYS A 110 -4.00 -2.35 10.29
C LYS A 110 -4.04 -1.15 9.33
N TYR A 111 -2.87 -0.68 8.90
CA TYR A 111 -2.73 0.42 7.93
C TYR A 111 -2.72 -0.13 6.49
N SER A 112 -3.79 -0.83 6.14
CA SER A 112 -4.07 -1.40 4.82
C SER A 112 -5.55 -1.76 4.73
N SER A 113 -6.06 -2.13 3.54
CA SER A 113 -7.47 -2.48 3.36
C SER A 113 -7.96 -3.51 4.36
N CYS A 114 -9.12 -3.24 4.98
CA CYS A 114 -9.82 -4.18 5.83
C CYS A 114 -10.91 -4.94 5.05
N TRP A 115 -11.28 -6.12 5.53
CA TRP A 115 -12.35 -6.91 4.94
C TRP A 115 -13.65 -6.75 5.72
N TRP A 116 -14.70 -6.35 5.03
CA TRP A 116 -16.02 -6.06 5.59
C TRP A 116 -17.06 -7.04 5.03
N PRO A 117 -17.00 -8.34 5.36
CA PRO A 117 -18.02 -9.28 4.93
C PRO A 117 -19.36 -8.98 5.61
N SER A 118 -20.43 -9.65 5.16
CA SER A 118 -21.74 -9.52 5.76
C SER A 118 -21.69 -9.78 7.28
N GLY A 119 -22.29 -8.90 8.08
CA GLY A 119 -22.29 -8.96 9.53
C GLY A 119 -21.08 -8.31 10.22
N VAL A 120 -20.08 -7.84 9.46
CA VAL A 120 -18.96 -7.04 10.00
C VAL A 120 -19.28 -5.55 9.86
N GLU A 121 -19.42 -4.86 11.00
CA GLU A 121 -19.91 -3.47 11.02
C GLU A 121 -18.90 -2.46 11.61
N THR A 122 -17.91 -2.90 12.37
CA THR A 122 -16.91 -2.04 13.01
C THR A 122 -15.53 -2.22 12.38
N LEU A 123 -14.70 -1.17 12.45
CA LEU A 123 -13.31 -1.22 11.96
C LEU A 123 -12.52 -2.33 12.68
N GLU A 124 -12.67 -2.49 14.00
CA GLU A 124 -12.03 -3.54 14.78
C GLU A 124 -12.36 -4.94 14.24
N SER A 125 -13.65 -5.22 14.02
CA SER A 125 -14.07 -6.51 13.47
C SER A 125 -13.62 -6.72 12.03
N ALA A 126 -13.53 -5.65 11.22
CA ALA A 126 -13.01 -5.72 9.86
C ALA A 126 -11.50 -5.96 9.82
N GLU A 127 -10.72 -5.34 10.73
CA GLU A 127 -9.30 -5.63 10.91
C GLU A 127 -9.10 -7.12 11.28
N ALA A 128 -9.81 -7.61 12.30
CA ALA A 128 -9.72 -9.00 12.75
C ALA A 128 -10.10 -9.99 11.62
N ALA A 129 -11.20 -9.74 10.90
CA ALA A 129 -11.61 -10.56 9.75
C ALA A 129 -10.56 -10.59 8.65
N SER A 130 -9.90 -9.45 8.38
CA SER A 130 -8.84 -9.36 7.39
C SER A 130 -7.62 -10.18 7.78
N LEU A 131 -7.20 -10.08 9.04
CA LEU A 131 -6.04 -10.80 9.56
C LEU A 131 -6.28 -12.31 9.53
N ALA A 132 -7.48 -12.75 9.94
CA ALA A 132 -7.88 -14.14 9.85
C ALA A 132 -7.89 -14.66 8.41
N ALA A 133 -8.49 -13.92 7.47
CA ALA A 133 -8.53 -14.29 6.05
C ALA A 133 -7.11 -14.29 5.42
N THR A 134 -6.22 -13.39 5.83
CA THR A 134 -4.83 -13.38 5.41
C THR A 134 -4.12 -14.66 5.84
N CYS A 135 -4.23 -15.04 7.12
CA CYS A 135 -3.63 -16.26 7.65
C CYS A 135 -4.19 -17.52 6.98
N GLU A 136 -5.50 -17.59 6.77
CA GLU A 136 -6.16 -18.70 6.07
C GLU A 136 -5.66 -18.83 4.63
N ARG A 137 -5.65 -17.72 3.87
CA ARG A 137 -5.22 -17.70 2.46
C ARG A 137 -3.73 -17.93 2.28
N ALA A 138 -2.91 -17.54 3.25
CA ALA A 138 -1.49 -17.87 3.32
C ALA A 138 -1.22 -19.32 3.76
N GLU A 139 -2.26 -20.08 4.10
CA GLU A 139 -2.18 -21.47 4.58
C GLU A 139 -1.26 -21.58 5.81
N LEU A 140 -1.41 -20.63 6.76
CA LEU A 140 -0.62 -20.66 8.00
C LEU A 140 -1.12 -21.76 8.92
N VAL A 141 -0.18 -22.47 9.51
CA VAL A 141 -0.40 -23.45 10.59
C VAL A 141 0.64 -23.26 11.69
N ASP A 142 0.31 -23.64 12.92
CA ASP A 142 1.23 -23.48 14.04
C ASP A 142 2.49 -24.35 13.87
N GLY A 143 3.63 -23.87 14.37
CA GLY A 143 4.95 -24.50 14.25
C GLY A 143 5.76 -24.11 13.00
N GLN A 144 5.26 -23.24 12.14
CA GLN A 144 5.96 -22.77 10.93
C GLN A 144 7.01 -21.69 11.21
N GLN A 145 8.01 -21.62 10.31
CA GLN A 145 8.88 -20.45 10.17
C GLN A 145 8.25 -19.50 9.17
N ILE A 146 7.89 -18.29 9.61
CA ILE A 146 7.14 -17.31 8.81
C ILE A 146 8.00 -16.06 8.63
N LEU A 147 8.12 -15.57 7.40
CA LEU A 147 8.73 -14.28 7.07
C LEU A 147 7.63 -13.32 6.61
N GLU A 148 7.54 -12.17 7.25
CA GLU A 148 6.67 -11.07 6.83
C GLU A 148 7.50 -9.94 6.23
N LEU A 149 7.16 -9.54 5.01
CA LEU A 149 7.81 -8.45 4.29
C LEU A 149 6.92 -7.19 4.35
N GLY A 150 7.44 -6.11 4.96
CA GLY A 150 6.71 -4.87 5.12
C GLY A 150 5.68 -4.93 6.26
N CYS A 151 6.12 -5.10 7.50
CA CYS A 151 5.22 -5.35 8.62
C CYS A 151 4.45 -4.10 9.13
N GLY A 152 4.74 -2.90 8.65
CA GLY A 152 4.08 -1.67 9.11
C GLY A 152 4.07 -1.55 10.63
N TRP A 153 2.92 -1.26 11.22
CA TRP A 153 2.74 -1.17 12.68
C TRP A 153 2.55 -2.54 13.35
N GLY A 154 2.88 -3.64 12.67
CA GLY A 154 2.88 -4.98 13.23
C GLY A 154 1.51 -5.63 13.37
N SER A 155 0.51 -5.15 12.66
CA SER A 155 -0.84 -5.68 12.70
C SER A 155 -0.85 -7.20 12.49
N LEU A 156 -0.29 -7.66 11.36
CA LEU A 156 -0.21 -9.08 11.02
C LEU A 156 0.85 -9.79 11.86
N SER A 157 2.02 -9.17 12.12
CA SER A 157 3.08 -9.74 12.97
C SER A 157 2.58 -10.19 14.33
N LEU A 158 1.93 -9.26 15.04
CA LEU A 158 1.40 -9.49 16.40
C LEU A 158 0.24 -10.49 16.38
N TYR A 159 -0.59 -10.43 15.34
CA TYR A 159 -1.67 -11.39 15.16
C TYR A 159 -1.12 -12.80 14.95
N MET A 160 -0.17 -12.98 14.04
CA MET A 160 0.46 -14.29 13.80
C MET A 160 1.15 -14.82 15.06
N ALA A 161 1.92 -13.99 15.76
CA ALA A 161 2.62 -14.39 16.97
C ALA A 161 1.67 -14.86 18.08
N ALA A 162 0.51 -14.23 18.20
CA ALA A 162 -0.51 -14.60 19.20
C ALA A 162 -1.28 -15.87 18.83
N HIS A 163 -1.63 -16.06 17.54
CA HIS A 163 -2.48 -17.17 17.10
C HIS A 163 -1.70 -18.46 16.76
N TYR A 164 -0.38 -18.33 16.50
CA TYR A 164 0.52 -19.44 16.18
C TYR A 164 1.72 -19.46 17.15
N PRO A 165 1.50 -19.81 18.44
CA PRO A 165 2.49 -19.63 19.49
C PRO A 165 3.72 -20.53 19.37
N GLN A 166 3.66 -21.62 18.61
CA GLN A 166 4.79 -22.49 18.32
C GLN A 166 5.53 -22.09 17.02
N SER A 167 4.94 -21.21 16.21
CA SER A 167 5.57 -20.64 15.02
C SER A 167 6.63 -19.61 15.41
N ARG A 168 7.59 -19.40 14.53
CA ARG A 168 8.56 -18.28 14.63
C ARG A 168 8.27 -17.27 13.53
N VAL A 169 7.93 -16.07 13.94
CA VAL A 169 7.63 -14.96 13.04
C VAL A 169 8.85 -14.04 12.95
N THR A 170 9.36 -13.85 11.74
CA THR A 170 10.37 -12.83 11.44
C THR A 170 9.71 -11.77 10.56
N SER A 171 9.64 -10.54 11.03
CA SER A 171 9.02 -9.43 10.33
C SER A 171 10.05 -8.39 9.95
N VAL A 172 9.93 -7.81 8.75
CA VAL A 172 10.86 -6.82 8.22
C VAL A 172 10.16 -5.49 8.01
N SER A 173 10.75 -4.41 8.53
CA SER A 173 10.35 -3.03 8.28
C SER A 173 11.59 -2.18 7.99
N ASN A 174 11.48 -1.11 7.22
CA ASN A 174 12.57 -0.13 7.08
C ASN A 174 12.49 1.01 8.11
N SER A 175 11.56 0.94 9.08
CA SER A 175 11.32 1.97 10.11
C SER A 175 11.73 1.50 11.50
N HIS A 176 12.61 2.27 12.15
CA HIS A 176 13.01 2.02 13.54
C HIS A 176 11.87 2.28 14.53
N SER A 177 11.01 3.26 14.27
CA SER A 177 9.87 3.59 15.13
C SER A 177 8.83 2.48 15.13
N GLN A 178 8.54 1.90 13.96
CA GLN A 178 7.66 0.75 13.82
C GLN A 178 8.20 -0.47 14.56
N ARG A 179 9.49 -0.77 14.40
CA ARG A 179 10.13 -1.85 15.14
C ARG A 179 10.01 -1.67 16.65
N ALA A 180 10.37 -0.49 17.16
CA ALA A 180 10.30 -0.20 18.60
C ALA A 180 8.88 -0.38 19.15
N TYR A 181 7.87 0.09 18.40
CA TYR A 181 6.47 -0.11 18.76
C TYR A 181 6.08 -1.60 18.81
N ILE A 182 6.43 -2.37 17.77
CA ILE A 182 6.08 -3.80 17.67
C ILE A 182 6.74 -4.59 18.81
N GLU A 183 8.03 -4.34 19.09
CA GLU A 183 8.76 -5.03 20.16
C GLU A 183 8.17 -4.71 21.55
N ALA A 184 7.81 -3.43 21.81
CA ALA A 184 7.14 -3.03 23.04
C ALA A 184 5.77 -3.70 23.20
N GLU A 185 4.99 -3.75 22.13
CA GLU A 185 3.66 -4.36 22.15
C GLU A 185 3.73 -5.89 22.28
N ALA A 186 4.70 -6.54 21.63
CA ALA A 186 4.96 -7.97 21.79
C ALA A 186 5.32 -8.30 23.26
N LEU A 187 6.22 -7.51 23.87
CA LEU A 187 6.56 -7.65 25.28
C LEU A 187 5.33 -7.51 26.19
N ARG A 188 4.53 -6.46 25.96
CA ARG A 188 3.30 -6.21 26.73
C ARG A 188 2.29 -7.36 26.65
N ARG A 189 2.22 -8.03 25.51
CA ARG A 189 1.34 -9.20 25.26
C ARG A 189 1.98 -10.54 25.67
N GLY A 190 3.26 -10.56 26.08
CA GLY A 190 3.99 -11.79 26.41
C GLY A 190 4.31 -12.66 25.19
N LEU A 191 4.43 -12.08 24.01
CA LEU A 191 4.78 -12.78 22.76
C LEU A 191 6.28 -12.89 22.64
N SER A 192 6.84 -14.09 22.69
CA SER A 192 8.29 -14.36 22.63
C SER A 192 8.73 -14.96 21.29
N ASN A 193 7.81 -15.22 20.37
CA ASN A 193 8.04 -15.90 19.10
C ASN A 193 8.07 -14.95 17.89
N LEU A 194 8.21 -13.65 18.13
CA LEU A 194 8.30 -12.59 17.12
C LEU A 194 9.68 -11.91 17.17
N ARG A 195 10.33 -11.80 16.02
CA ARG A 195 11.56 -11.03 15.79
C ARG A 195 11.31 -9.97 14.73
N VAL A 196 11.70 -8.72 14.97
CA VAL A 196 11.59 -7.63 13.99
C VAL A 196 12.98 -7.22 13.52
N ILE A 197 13.17 -7.11 12.21
CA ILE A 197 14.40 -6.66 11.55
C ILE A 197 14.11 -5.31 10.88
N THR A 198 14.96 -4.31 11.18
CA THR A 198 14.93 -3.04 10.43
C THR A 198 15.94 -3.12 9.30
N CYS A 199 15.46 -3.12 8.07
CA CYS A 199 16.30 -3.20 6.87
C CYS A 199 15.57 -2.67 5.64
N ASP A 200 16.32 -1.96 4.78
CA ASP A 200 15.86 -1.59 3.44
C ASP A 200 15.77 -2.83 2.55
N MET A 201 14.67 -2.96 1.82
CA MET A 201 14.43 -4.13 0.95
C MET A 201 15.44 -4.21 -0.21
N ASN A 202 16.05 -3.11 -0.62
CA ASN A 202 17.11 -3.11 -1.62
C ASN A 202 18.30 -4.00 -1.21
N VAL A 203 18.65 -3.98 0.07
CA VAL A 203 19.81 -4.69 0.63
C VAL A 203 19.44 -5.85 1.55
N PHE A 204 18.15 -6.07 1.81
CA PHE A 204 17.73 -7.15 2.71
C PHE A 204 18.13 -8.51 2.17
N GLN A 205 18.85 -9.27 2.99
CA GLN A 205 19.25 -10.66 2.76
C GLN A 205 19.09 -11.44 4.05
N ILE A 206 18.74 -12.70 3.94
CA ILE A 206 18.59 -13.62 5.06
C ILE A 206 18.91 -15.05 4.60
N ASP A 207 19.74 -15.76 5.39
CA ASP A 207 20.16 -17.12 5.07
C ASP A 207 19.12 -18.17 5.47
N GLU A 208 18.23 -17.79 6.38
CA GLU A 208 17.16 -18.65 6.88
C GLU A 208 16.14 -18.98 5.76
N ARG A 209 15.50 -20.14 5.90
CA ARG A 209 14.44 -20.59 4.99
C ARG A 209 13.13 -20.70 5.74
N PHE A 210 12.05 -20.33 5.05
CA PHE A 210 10.72 -20.17 5.63
C PHE A 210 9.70 -21.11 4.99
N ASP A 211 8.75 -21.56 5.80
CA ASP A 211 7.61 -22.34 5.35
C ASP A 211 6.59 -21.42 4.65
N ARG A 212 6.51 -20.16 5.12
CA ARG A 212 5.63 -19.12 4.56
C ARG A 212 6.36 -17.80 4.47
N VAL A 213 6.15 -17.12 3.37
CA VAL A 213 6.45 -15.69 3.21
C VAL A 213 5.12 -14.97 3.01
N VAL A 214 4.90 -13.88 3.73
CA VAL A 214 3.66 -13.08 3.64
C VAL A 214 4.00 -11.62 3.42
N SER A 215 3.19 -10.92 2.62
CA SER A 215 3.34 -9.49 2.39
C SER A 215 1.97 -8.85 2.20
N VAL A 216 1.74 -7.70 2.86
CA VAL A 216 0.49 -6.94 2.81
C VAL A 216 0.81 -5.49 2.49
N GLU A 217 0.36 -5.02 1.31
CA GLU A 217 0.51 -3.63 0.83
C GLU A 217 1.94 -3.09 0.95
N MET A 218 2.91 -3.89 0.51
CA MET A 218 4.33 -3.51 0.45
C MET A 218 4.84 -3.55 -1.00
N PHE A 219 4.36 -4.49 -1.82
CA PHE A 219 4.85 -4.67 -3.18
C PHE A 219 4.54 -3.47 -4.09
N GLU A 220 3.55 -2.66 -3.76
CA GLU A 220 3.25 -1.40 -4.44
C GLU A 220 4.37 -0.35 -4.31
N HIS A 221 5.22 -0.50 -3.30
CA HIS A 221 6.43 0.31 -3.10
C HIS A 221 7.66 -0.30 -3.80
N MET A 222 7.56 -1.53 -4.29
CA MET A 222 8.65 -2.22 -4.99
C MET A 222 8.53 -2.01 -6.50
N ARG A 223 9.63 -1.64 -7.14
CA ARG A 223 9.67 -1.46 -8.59
C ARG A 223 10.02 -2.74 -9.32
N ASN A 224 11.03 -3.47 -8.88
CA ASN A 224 11.50 -4.70 -9.53
C ASN A 224 10.85 -5.95 -8.91
N TRP A 225 9.60 -6.22 -9.30
CA TRP A 225 8.89 -7.43 -8.86
C TRP A 225 9.56 -8.73 -9.30
N PRO A 226 10.13 -8.86 -10.52
CA PRO A 226 10.88 -10.06 -10.91
C PRO A 226 12.01 -10.39 -9.92
N GLU A 227 12.83 -9.41 -9.56
CA GLU A 227 13.90 -9.61 -8.59
C GLU A 227 13.36 -9.96 -7.18
N MET A 228 12.28 -9.30 -6.76
CA MET A 228 11.62 -9.64 -5.49
C MET A 228 11.07 -11.06 -5.49
N PHE A 229 10.45 -11.52 -6.57
CA PHE A 229 9.94 -12.90 -6.68
C PHE A 229 11.09 -13.91 -6.65
N ARG A 230 12.21 -13.62 -7.30
CA ARG A 230 13.44 -14.43 -7.24
C ARG A 230 13.96 -14.54 -5.80
N ARG A 231 14.04 -13.42 -5.06
CA ARG A 231 14.46 -13.41 -3.65
C ARG A 231 13.52 -14.22 -2.77
N VAL A 232 12.21 -13.98 -2.91
CA VAL A 232 11.18 -14.70 -2.14
C VAL A 232 11.25 -16.20 -2.40
N SER A 233 11.40 -16.63 -3.67
CA SER A 233 11.60 -18.04 -4.03
C SER A 233 12.82 -18.61 -3.31
N GLY A 234 13.91 -17.84 -3.29
CA GLY A 234 15.14 -18.23 -2.59
C GLY A 234 14.98 -18.35 -1.08
N TRP A 235 14.09 -17.62 -0.44
CA TRP A 235 13.82 -17.71 1.00
C TRP A 235 12.84 -18.82 1.39
N LEU A 236 12.11 -19.40 0.44
CA LEU A 236 11.16 -20.47 0.71
C LEU A 236 11.86 -21.84 0.81
N ARG A 237 11.34 -22.67 1.68
CA ARG A 237 11.64 -24.11 1.74
C ARG A 237 10.95 -24.85 0.61
N PRO A 238 11.40 -26.06 0.25
CA PRO A 238 10.61 -26.95 -0.59
C PRO A 238 9.19 -27.12 -0.01
N GLY A 239 8.16 -26.91 -0.84
CA GLY A 239 6.76 -26.92 -0.40
C GLY A 239 6.28 -25.64 0.32
N GLY A 240 7.15 -24.64 0.47
CA GLY A 240 6.79 -23.34 1.01
C GLY A 240 5.83 -22.56 0.13
N ARG A 241 5.20 -21.51 0.69
CA ARG A 241 4.22 -20.66 -0.01
C ARG A 241 4.53 -19.19 0.23
N PHE A 242 4.27 -18.38 -0.80
CA PHE A 242 4.28 -16.93 -0.71
C PHE A 242 2.86 -16.39 -0.86
N PHE A 243 2.39 -15.64 0.12
CA PHE A 243 1.12 -14.92 0.08
C PHE A 243 1.40 -13.43 -0.12
N MET A 244 0.71 -12.83 -1.09
CA MET A 244 0.79 -11.41 -1.39
C MET A 244 -0.60 -10.80 -1.43
N HIS A 245 -0.79 -9.71 -0.69
CA HIS A 245 -1.95 -8.84 -0.70
C HIS A 245 -1.51 -7.48 -1.24
N VAL A 246 -2.11 -7.03 -2.33
CA VAL A 246 -1.84 -5.74 -2.96
C VAL A 246 -3.13 -5.09 -3.44
N PHE A 247 -3.16 -3.76 -3.44
CA PHE A 247 -4.18 -3.05 -4.19
C PHE A 247 -3.82 -3.01 -5.67
N VAL A 248 -4.82 -2.98 -6.54
CA VAL A 248 -4.62 -3.09 -7.99
C VAL A 248 -5.63 -2.25 -8.76
N HIS A 249 -5.24 -1.83 -9.97
CA HIS A 249 -6.17 -1.43 -11.01
C HIS A 249 -6.59 -2.64 -11.84
N ARG A 250 -7.78 -2.59 -12.39
CA ARG A 250 -8.41 -3.69 -13.13
C ARG A 250 -7.57 -4.23 -14.28
N LEU A 251 -6.96 -3.36 -15.09
CA LEU A 251 -6.28 -3.75 -16.34
C LEU A 251 -4.86 -3.18 -16.47
N THR A 252 -4.65 -1.91 -16.17
CA THR A 252 -3.44 -1.18 -16.54
C THR A 252 -2.62 -0.83 -15.31
N PRO A 253 -1.36 -1.28 -15.21
CA PRO A 253 -0.46 -0.81 -14.17
C PRO A 253 0.05 0.59 -14.50
N TYR A 254 0.33 1.41 -13.48
CA TYR A 254 0.92 2.73 -13.68
C TYR A 254 1.76 3.18 -12.48
N LEU A 255 2.69 4.11 -12.73
CA LEU A 255 3.57 4.65 -11.72
C LEU A 255 2.95 5.86 -11.02
N PHE A 256 3.22 6.00 -9.73
CA PHE A 256 2.98 7.22 -9.00
C PHE A 256 4.19 8.16 -9.17
N VAL A 257 4.10 9.03 -10.16
CA VAL A 257 5.13 10.02 -10.50
C VAL A 257 4.62 11.42 -10.22
N GLU A 258 5.52 12.31 -9.85
CA GLU A 258 5.21 13.73 -9.66
C GLU A 258 5.58 14.50 -10.93
N ARG A 259 4.60 14.72 -11.82
CA ARG A 259 4.76 15.47 -13.08
C ARG A 259 4.29 16.92 -12.92
N ASP A 260 3.15 17.09 -12.25
CA ASP A 260 2.53 18.40 -12.08
C ASP A 260 1.80 18.55 -10.73
N SER A 261 1.04 19.63 -10.58
CA SER A 261 0.27 19.89 -9.36
C SER A 261 -0.90 18.93 -9.13
N GLY A 262 -1.36 18.21 -10.15
CA GLY A 262 -2.43 17.21 -10.06
C GLY A 262 -1.95 15.91 -9.42
N ASP A 263 -0.65 15.64 -9.45
CA ASP A 263 -0.04 14.45 -8.84
C ASP A 263 0.14 14.60 -7.30
N TRP A 264 -0.86 15.18 -6.64
CA TRP A 264 -0.83 15.52 -5.22
C TRP A 264 -0.57 14.29 -4.32
N MET A 265 -1.19 13.14 -4.62
CA MET A 265 -1.00 11.89 -3.89
C MET A 265 0.47 11.42 -3.94
N SER A 266 1.07 11.43 -5.13
CA SER A 266 2.48 11.05 -5.32
C SER A 266 3.42 11.97 -4.56
N ARG A 267 3.09 13.27 -4.49
CA ARG A 267 3.91 14.27 -3.80
C ARG A 267 3.98 14.08 -2.30
N TYR A 268 2.84 13.85 -1.65
CA TYR A 268 2.71 13.91 -0.20
C TYR A 268 2.59 12.55 0.48
N PHE A 269 2.14 11.50 -0.22
CA PHE A 269 1.80 10.22 0.41
C PHE A 269 2.35 8.98 -0.30
N PHE A 270 2.64 9.01 -1.59
CA PHE A 270 2.98 7.78 -2.31
C PHE A 270 4.07 7.97 -3.37
N SER A 271 5.18 8.63 -2.98
CA SER A 271 6.32 8.86 -3.88
C SER A 271 7.00 7.56 -4.26
N GLY A 272 7.26 7.39 -5.57
CA GLY A 272 8.03 6.25 -6.08
C GLY A 272 7.30 4.90 -6.10
N GLY A 273 6.06 4.84 -5.64
CA GLY A 273 5.23 3.64 -5.72
C GLY A 273 4.58 3.42 -7.08
N MET A 274 3.75 2.39 -7.16
CA MET A 274 2.97 2.07 -8.35
C MET A 274 1.59 1.53 -8.00
N MET A 275 0.66 1.65 -8.94
CA MET A 275 -0.58 0.88 -9.00
C MET A 275 -0.34 -0.32 -9.92
N PRO A 276 -0.24 -1.55 -9.42
CA PRO A 276 -0.16 -2.73 -10.27
C PRO A 276 -1.50 -3.03 -10.94
N SER A 277 -1.50 -3.76 -12.06
CA SER A 277 -2.72 -4.38 -12.58
C SER A 277 -3.01 -5.71 -11.88
N ASP A 278 -4.27 -6.13 -11.92
CA ASP A 278 -4.73 -7.39 -11.29
C ASP A 278 -4.04 -8.63 -11.90
N ASP A 279 -3.55 -8.55 -13.11
CA ASP A 279 -2.86 -9.63 -13.81
C ASP A 279 -1.33 -9.49 -13.83
N LEU A 280 -0.77 -8.37 -13.32
CA LEU A 280 0.68 -8.14 -13.33
C LEU A 280 1.50 -9.34 -12.83
N PRO A 281 1.13 -10.05 -11.75
CA PRO A 281 1.88 -11.23 -11.30
C PRO A 281 1.87 -12.39 -12.30
N LEU A 282 0.92 -12.44 -13.22
CA LEU A 282 0.85 -13.51 -14.25
C LEU A 282 1.96 -13.36 -15.29
N HIS A 283 2.45 -12.16 -15.51
CA HIS A 283 3.57 -11.84 -16.41
C HIS A 283 4.95 -12.10 -15.79
N ILE A 284 5.00 -12.44 -14.49
CA ILE A 284 6.23 -12.60 -13.70
C ILE A 284 6.19 -13.96 -12.99
N GLN A 285 6.34 -15.05 -13.74
CA GLN A 285 6.28 -16.40 -13.20
C GLN A 285 7.57 -17.21 -13.43
N ASP A 286 8.71 -16.52 -13.50
CA ASP A 286 10.01 -17.17 -13.73
C ASP A 286 10.44 -18.01 -12.50
N ASP A 287 10.31 -17.47 -11.29
CA ASP A 287 10.76 -18.07 -10.03
C ASP A 287 9.62 -18.58 -9.16
N LEU A 288 8.44 -17.97 -9.26
CA LEU A 288 7.24 -18.30 -8.51
C LEU A 288 6.09 -18.64 -9.47
N ARG A 289 5.32 -19.66 -9.13
CA ARG A 289 4.11 -20.05 -9.85
C ARG A 289 2.87 -19.66 -9.04
N LEU A 290 1.92 -18.96 -9.67
CA LEU A 290 0.63 -18.65 -9.05
C LEU A 290 -0.21 -19.92 -8.87
N LEU A 291 -0.73 -20.13 -7.64
CA LEU A 291 -1.62 -21.23 -7.28
C LEU A 291 -3.06 -20.79 -7.16
N LYS A 292 -3.30 -19.70 -6.45
CA LYS A 292 -4.64 -19.19 -6.12
C LYS A 292 -4.66 -17.67 -6.18
N ARG A 293 -5.81 -17.12 -6.56
CA ARG A 293 -6.09 -15.68 -6.52
C ARG A 293 -7.47 -15.46 -5.92
N TRP A 294 -7.58 -14.41 -5.09
CA TRP A 294 -8.85 -13.93 -4.53
C TRP A 294 -8.94 -12.42 -4.72
N ARG A 295 -10.14 -11.90 -4.74
CA ARG A 295 -10.42 -10.48 -4.85
C ARG A 295 -11.29 -10.04 -3.68
N TRP A 296 -10.99 -8.87 -3.14
CA TRP A 296 -11.90 -8.05 -2.37
C TRP A 296 -12.22 -6.83 -3.20
N ASP A 297 -13.50 -6.61 -3.56
CA ASP A 297 -13.86 -5.42 -4.32
C ASP A 297 -13.47 -4.15 -3.56
N GLY A 298 -13.35 -3.04 -4.30
CA GLY A 298 -12.82 -1.80 -3.74
C GLY A 298 -13.67 -1.20 -2.63
N THR A 299 -14.96 -1.59 -2.53
CA THR A 299 -15.84 -1.05 -1.46
C THR A 299 -15.34 -1.39 -0.07
N HIS A 300 -14.62 -2.49 0.10
CA HIS A 300 -13.96 -2.84 1.36
C HIS A 300 -12.90 -1.81 1.74
N TYR A 301 -12.06 -1.39 0.81
CA TYR A 301 -11.05 -0.36 1.10
C TYR A 301 -11.68 1.02 1.25
N ALA A 302 -12.69 1.35 0.42
CA ALA A 302 -13.43 2.59 0.57
C ALA A 302 -14.02 2.73 1.98
N ARG A 303 -14.69 1.69 2.47
CA ARG A 303 -15.25 1.66 3.84
C ARG A 303 -14.17 1.76 4.91
N THR A 304 -13.01 1.15 4.69
CA THR A 304 -11.85 1.25 5.60
C THR A 304 -11.35 2.68 5.69
N ALA A 305 -11.15 3.34 4.55
CA ALA A 305 -10.67 4.73 4.49
C ALA A 305 -11.68 5.73 5.09
N GLU A 306 -12.98 5.50 4.90
CA GLU A 306 -14.01 6.28 5.58
C GLU A 306 -13.96 6.10 7.11
N ALA A 307 -13.80 4.88 7.60
CA ALA A 307 -13.68 4.64 9.03
C ALA A 307 -12.44 5.32 9.63
N TRP A 308 -11.31 5.35 8.92
CA TRP A 308 -10.13 6.11 9.33
C TRP A 308 -10.40 7.62 9.37
N LEU A 309 -11.11 8.16 8.38
CA LEU A 309 -11.48 9.57 8.33
C LEU A 309 -12.40 9.92 9.49
N GLU A 310 -13.42 9.10 9.76
CA GLU A 310 -14.35 9.28 10.88
C GLU A 310 -13.60 9.27 12.23
N ASN A 311 -12.69 8.31 12.45
CA ASN A 311 -11.86 8.25 13.65
C ASN A 311 -10.98 9.50 13.80
N MET A 312 -10.34 9.93 12.71
CA MET A 312 -9.52 11.14 12.71
C MET A 312 -10.33 12.37 13.11
N ASP A 313 -11.50 12.58 12.50
CA ASP A 313 -12.35 13.73 12.77
C ASP A 313 -12.90 13.68 14.21
N ALA A 314 -13.35 12.52 14.68
CA ALA A 314 -13.81 12.33 16.06
C ALA A 314 -12.66 12.51 17.07
N GLY A 315 -11.46 12.05 16.75
CA GLY A 315 -10.26 12.15 17.59
C GLY A 315 -9.53 13.50 17.54
N ARG A 316 -10.08 14.52 16.89
CA ARG A 316 -9.36 15.79 16.63
C ARG A 316 -8.71 16.40 17.86
N ALA A 317 -9.38 16.41 19.00
CA ALA A 317 -8.84 17.02 20.23
C ALA A 317 -7.55 16.38 20.72
N THR A 318 -7.41 15.07 20.54
CA THR A 318 -6.23 14.27 20.94
C THR A 318 -5.18 14.19 19.85
N LEU A 319 -5.57 14.19 18.58
CA LEU A 319 -4.66 14.05 17.44
C LEU A 319 -4.04 15.37 16.98
N TRP A 320 -4.72 16.50 17.21
CA TRP A 320 -4.21 17.81 16.83
C TRP A 320 -2.84 18.14 17.43
N PRO A 321 -2.60 17.93 18.73
CA PRO A 321 -1.28 18.14 19.30
C PRO A 321 -0.18 17.27 18.67
N VAL A 322 -0.51 16.02 18.27
CA VAL A 322 0.41 15.12 17.61
C VAL A 322 0.79 15.66 16.23
N ILE A 323 -0.18 16.12 15.46
CA ILE A 323 0.05 16.73 14.13
C ILE A 323 0.89 18.02 14.29
N ALA A 324 0.57 18.88 15.25
CA ALA A 324 1.30 20.12 15.49
C ALA A 324 2.75 19.85 15.92
N GLN A 325 2.99 18.83 16.73
CA GLN A 325 4.34 18.42 17.11
C GLN A 325 5.14 17.86 15.93
N THR A 326 4.49 17.07 15.06
CA THR A 326 5.13 16.40 13.93
C THR A 326 5.50 17.37 12.81
N TYR A 327 4.58 18.25 12.44
CA TYR A 327 4.71 19.11 11.25
C TYR A 327 4.95 20.59 11.59
N GLY A 328 4.90 20.95 12.87
CA GLY A 328 4.98 22.33 13.34
C GLY A 328 3.63 23.03 13.40
N GLU A 329 3.48 23.93 14.38
CA GLU A 329 2.21 24.65 14.64
C GLU A 329 1.69 25.43 13.41
N LYS A 330 2.59 25.96 12.58
CA LYS A 330 2.21 26.74 11.38
C LYS A 330 1.58 25.89 10.31
N ASP A 331 2.02 24.64 10.17
CA ASP A 331 1.63 23.73 9.10
C ASP A 331 0.59 22.69 9.58
N ALA A 332 0.30 22.65 10.87
CA ALA A 332 -0.63 21.69 11.47
C ALA A 332 -2.00 21.67 10.80
N ALA A 333 -2.56 22.84 10.48
CA ALA A 333 -3.88 22.95 9.83
C ALA A 333 -3.85 22.37 8.40
N VAL A 334 -2.77 22.63 7.67
CA VAL A 334 -2.59 22.11 6.30
C VAL A 334 -2.42 20.59 6.34
N TRP A 335 -1.59 20.07 7.25
CA TRP A 335 -1.37 18.64 7.38
C TRP A 335 -2.59 17.88 7.90
N TRP A 336 -3.37 18.48 8.82
CA TRP A 336 -4.68 17.94 9.18
C TRP A 336 -5.57 17.75 7.97
N THR A 337 -5.66 18.78 7.14
CA THR A 337 -6.46 18.72 5.91
C THR A 337 -5.89 17.73 4.89
N ARG A 338 -4.56 17.66 4.76
CA ARG A 338 -3.91 16.69 3.87
C ARG A 338 -4.22 15.25 4.25
N TRP A 339 -4.21 14.91 5.53
CA TRP A 339 -4.57 13.58 6.00
C TRP A 339 -6.04 13.26 5.71
N ARG A 340 -6.95 14.21 5.94
CA ARG A 340 -8.35 14.05 5.56
C ARG A 340 -8.52 13.83 4.06
N LEU A 341 -7.85 14.64 3.24
CA LEU A 341 -7.85 14.51 1.78
C LEU A 341 -7.30 13.15 1.32
N PHE A 342 -6.27 12.64 1.97
CA PHE A 342 -5.70 11.33 1.70
C PHE A 342 -6.73 10.21 1.93
N PHE A 343 -7.40 10.21 3.08
CA PHE A 343 -8.43 9.20 3.35
C PHE A 343 -9.64 9.34 2.41
N MET A 344 -10.09 10.57 2.12
CA MET A 344 -11.15 10.79 1.13
C MET A 344 -10.73 10.32 -0.27
N ALA A 345 -9.48 10.56 -0.68
CA ALA A 345 -8.99 10.13 -1.98
C ALA A 345 -8.93 8.60 -2.08
N CYS A 346 -8.48 7.91 -1.03
CA CYS A 346 -8.55 6.45 -0.96
C CYS A 346 -9.99 5.94 -1.02
N ALA A 347 -10.90 6.53 -0.25
CA ALA A 347 -12.31 6.14 -0.24
C ALA A 347 -12.96 6.30 -1.62
N GLU A 348 -12.75 7.43 -2.29
CA GLU A 348 -13.31 7.69 -3.63
C GLU A 348 -12.66 6.80 -4.70
N LEU A 349 -11.34 6.55 -4.63
CA LEU A 349 -10.62 5.70 -5.56
C LEU A 349 -11.18 4.27 -5.52
N PHE A 350 -11.15 3.67 -4.35
CA PHE A 350 -11.58 2.29 -4.21
C PHE A 350 -13.09 2.11 -4.27
N GLY A 351 -13.88 3.15 -3.94
CA GLY A 351 -15.33 3.15 -4.10
C GLY A 351 -15.81 3.39 -5.55
N TYR A 352 -14.89 3.77 -6.46
CA TYR A 352 -15.24 4.09 -7.84
C TYR A 352 -15.89 2.89 -8.55
N ASP A 353 -16.93 3.14 -9.34
CA ASP A 353 -17.71 2.11 -10.04
C ASP A 353 -18.14 0.94 -9.12
N GLY A 354 -18.55 1.25 -7.87
CA GLY A 354 -18.94 0.22 -6.91
C GLY A 354 -17.81 -0.75 -6.56
N GLY A 355 -16.56 -0.30 -6.60
CA GLY A 355 -15.37 -1.10 -6.29
C GLY A 355 -14.90 -2.01 -7.42
N ASN A 356 -15.30 -1.74 -8.68
CA ASN A 356 -14.98 -2.59 -9.82
C ASN A 356 -13.82 -2.06 -10.68
N GLU A 357 -13.29 -0.89 -10.38
CA GLU A 357 -12.16 -0.32 -11.13
C GLU A 357 -10.83 -0.49 -10.40
N TRP A 358 -10.79 -0.22 -9.09
CA TRP A 358 -9.66 -0.47 -8.21
C TRP A 358 -10.10 -1.34 -7.04
N TRP A 359 -9.29 -2.34 -6.70
CA TRP A 359 -9.62 -3.28 -5.63
C TRP A 359 -8.38 -3.88 -4.97
N VAL A 360 -8.59 -4.82 -4.06
CA VAL A 360 -7.50 -5.59 -3.45
C VAL A 360 -7.50 -7.00 -4.01
N SER A 361 -6.33 -7.45 -4.44
CA SER A 361 -6.10 -8.83 -4.87
C SER A 361 -5.14 -9.56 -3.94
N HIS A 362 -5.46 -10.81 -3.68
CA HIS A 362 -4.61 -11.73 -2.95
C HIS A 362 -4.11 -12.80 -3.91
N TYR A 363 -2.85 -13.15 -3.76
CA TYR A 363 -2.20 -14.17 -4.55
C TYR A 363 -1.47 -15.14 -3.63
N LEU A 364 -1.55 -16.43 -3.95
CA LEU A 364 -0.75 -17.48 -3.32
C LEU A 364 0.14 -18.11 -4.36
N PHE A 365 1.43 -18.16 -4.09
CA PHE A 365 2.44 -18.70 -4.98
C PHE A 365 3.19 -19.85 -4.33
N GLU A 366 3.83 -20.66 -5.16
CA GLU A 366 4.88 -21.60 -4.76
C GLU A 366 6.13 -21.42 -5.62
N PRO A 367 7.33 -21.78 -5.12
CA PRO A 367 8.53 -21.81 -5.93
C PRO A 367 8.35 -22.70 -7.17
N ARG A 368 8.89 -22.27 -8.30
CA ARG A 368 9.09 -23.18 -9.44
C ARG A 368 10.19 -24.19 -9.09
N ALA A 369 9.95 -25.43 -9.47
CA ALA A 369 10.92 -26.51 -9.32
C ALA A 369 12.11 -26.33 -10.28
#